data_c25544aa5a9ad7beabcd0cdefb106a70
#
_entry.id   c25544aa5a9ad7beabcd0cdefb106a70
#
_cell.length_a   1.000
_cell.length_b   1.000
_cell.length_c   1.000
_cell.angle_alpha   90.00
_cell.angle_beta   90.00
_cell.angle_gamma   90.00
#
_symmetry.space_group_name_H-M   'P 1'
#
loop_
_entity.id
_entity.type
_entity.pdbx_description
1 polymer ?
#
loop_
_entity_poly.entity_id
_entity_poly.type
_entity_poly.pdbx_seq_one_letter_code
_entity_poly.pdbx_strand_id
1 'polypeptide(L)'
;KTKLRLLLLLFFIGGLIILPQKANADEVEAVPVSISVKYGQTEARTILDMINEARTNSEHAWYWNKDDTTKTFCTDLKELEYDYDLERVAMKRAAEIALSYDHERPIGGYAWDTYGQENIRYGHAGENIAAAQTTASQVNFCWREDNEPYGGQGHRRNMLSSKFNCVGIGHVYYNGVHYWVEEFAYRPEINTTEVPANDSTQAVSVS
;
A
#
# COMPACT_ATOMS: atom_id res chain seq x y z
N LYS A 1 -54.74 51.83 57.21
CA LYS A 1 -54.60 50.82 56.10
C LYS A 1 -53.12 50.76 55.67
N THR A 2 -52.36 49.85 56.27
CA THR A 2 -50.94 49.69 56.06
C THR A 2 -50.73 48.69 54.93
N LYS A 3 -50.08 49.11 53.82
CA LYS A 3 -49.72 48.22 52.69
C LYS A 3 -48.38 47.59 52.98
N LEU A 4 -48.38 46.25 53.20
CA LEU A 4 -47.23 45.42 53.30
C LEU A 4 -46.65 45.25 51.91
N ARG A 5 -45.39 45.71 51.69
CA ARG A 5 -44.63 45.48 50.49
C ARG A 5 -43.79 44.18 50.66
N LEU A 6 -44.15 43.13 49.90
CA LEU A 6 -43.44 41.91 49.82
C LEU A 6 -42.21 42.12 48.96
N LEU A 7 -41.00 41.98 49.53
CA LEU A 7 -39.72 42.03 48.83
C LEU A 7 -39.41 40.65 48.37
N LEU A 8 -39.45 40.39 47.04
CA LEU A 8 -39.05 39.10 46.45
C LEU A 8 -37.56 39.12 46.26
N LEU A 9 -36.82 38.35 47.05
CA LEU A 9 -35.38 38.09 46.85
C LEU A 9 -35.21 36.98 45.79
N LEU A 10 -34.76 37.36 44.60
CA LEU A 10 -34.32 36.39 43.56
C LEU A 10 -32.90 35.94 43.86
N PHE A 11 -32.76 34.68 44.32
CA PHE A 11 -31.46 34.00 44.38
C PHE A 11 -31.07 33.56 42.99
N PHE A 12 -30.08 34.21 42.39
CA PHE A 12 -29.40 33.71 41.20
C PHE A 12 -28.41 32.61 41.65
N ILE A 13 -28.80 31.35 41.45
CA ILE A 13 -27.84 30.22 41.55
C ILE A 13 -27.08 30.19 40.22
N GLY A 14 -25.87 30.77 40.21
CA GLY A 14 -24.95 30.68 39.11
C GLY A 14 -24.46 29.22 38.99
N GLY A 15 -25.12 28.43 38.17
CA GLY A 15 -24.62 27.11 37.78
C GLY A 15 -23.38 27.26 36.93
N LEU A 16 -22.22 26.92 37.47
CA LEU A 16 -20.97 26.79 36.70
C LEU A 16 -21.15 25.63 35.75
N ILE A 17 -21.42 25.91 34.47
CA ILE A 17 -21.42 24.90 33.39
C ILE A 17 -19.98 24.53 33.15
N ILE A 18 -19.50 23.44 33.74
CA ILE A 18 -18.24 22.82 33.39
C ILE A 18 -18.49 22.12 32.04
N LEU A 19 -18.11 22.77 30.95
CA LEU A 19 -18.04 22.11 29.66
C LEU A 19 -16.97 20.99 29.75
N PRO A 20 -17.26 19.77 29.26
CA PRO A 20 -16.26 18.74 29.24
C PRO A 20 -15.10 19.23 28.36
N GLN A 21 -13.94 19.39 28.96
CA GLN A 21 -12.71 19.59 28.22
C GLN A 21 -12.54 18.38 27.31
N LYS A 22 -12.53 18.61 25.99
CA LYS A 22 -12.21 17.58 25.02
C LYS A 22 -10.83 17.05 25.42
N ALA A 23 -10.75 15.82 25.89
CA ALA A 23 -9.46 15.17 26.09
C ALA A 23 -8.75 15.23 24.72
N ASN A 24 -7.64 15.95 24.66
CA ASN A 24 -6.74 15.81 23.54
C ASN A 24 -6.35 14.34 23.57
N ALA A 25 -6.71 13.58 22.54
CA ALA A 25 -6.05 12.32 22.30
C ALA A 25 -4.56 12.66 22.22
N ASP A 26 -3.75 12.09 23.11
CA ASP A 26 -2.32 12.21 23.01
C ASP A 26 -1.96 11.80 21.58
N GLU A 27 -1.40 12.75 20.82
CA GLU A 27 -0.91 12.48 19.48
C GLU A 27 0.23 11.48 19.67
N VAL A 28 -0.01 10.22 19.32
CA VAL A 28 1.01 9.17 19.43
C VAL A 28 2.07 9.54 18.40
N GLU A 29 3.18 10.09 18.86
CA GLU A 29 4.31 10.43 18.02
C GLU A 29 4.91 9.11 17.50
N ALA A 30 4.86 8.91 16.18
CA ALA A 30 5.45 7.73 15.55
C ALA A 30 6.97 7.80 15.72
N VAL A 31 7.54 6.88 16.49
CA VAL A 31 8.98 6.78 16.68
C VAL A 31 9.55 5.90 15.58
N PRO A 32 10.44 6.43 14.71
CA PRO A 32 11.06 5.63 13.68
C PRO A 32 11.90 4.50 14.28
N VAL A 33 11.70 3.29 13.75
CA VAL A 33 12.44 2.10 14.15
C VAL A 33 13.46 1.78 13.06
N SER A 34 14.73 1.61 13.44
CA SER A 34 15.78 1.17 12.52
C SER A 34 15.87 -0.34 12.51
N ILE A 35 15.73 -0.95 11.35
CA ILE A 35 15.92 -2.39 11.13
C ILE A 35 17.00 -2.63 10.09
N SER A 36 17.68 -3.77 10.19
CA SER A 36 18.65 -4.21 9.18
C SER A 36 17.98 -5.23 8.27
N VAL A 37 17.80 -4.90 7.01
CA VAL A 37 17.20 -5.78 5.99
C VAL A 37 18.21 -6.11 4.89
N LYS A 38 18.08 -7.28 4.28
CA LYS A 38 18.78 -7.60 3.05
C LYS A 38 17.83 -7.41 1.88
N TYR A 39 18.19 -6.56 0.94
CA TYR A 39 17.46 -6.38 -0.31
C TYR A 39 17.74 -7.50 -1.30
N GLY A 40 16.84 -7.71 -2.25
CA GLY A 40 16.95 -8.69 -3.33
C GLY A 40 16.38 -8.15 -4.64
N GLN A 41 16.84 -6.97 -5.07
CA GLN A 41 16.27 -6.25 -6.21
C GLN A 41 16.59 -6.89 -7.56
N THR A 42 17.73 -7.56 -7.72
CA THR A 42 18.01 -8.33 -8.93
C THR A 42 16.91 -9.37 -9.19
N GLU A 43 16.49 -10.08 -8.17
CA GLU A 43 15.42 -11.09 -8.31
C GLU A 43 14.05 -10.43 -8.43
N ALA A 44 13.75 -9.36 -7.66
CA ALA A 44 12.47 -8.66 -7.71
C ALA A 44 12.14 -8.14 -9.12
N ARG A 45 13.11 -7.57 -9.83
CA ARG A 45 12.92 -7.05 -11.20
C ARG A 45 12.48 -8.11 -12.21
N THR A 46 12.80 -9.38 -11.99
CA THR A 46 12.36 -10.47 -12.89
C THR A 46 10.85 -10.69 -12.88
N ILE A 47 10.16 -10.18 -11.89
CA ILE A 47 8.69 -10.29 -11.79
C ILE A 47 7.99 -9.50 -12.89
N LEU A 48 8.59 -8.40 -13.40
CA LEU A 48 8.02 -7.62 -14.50
C LEU A 48 7.68 -8.48 -15.72
N ASP A 49 8.61 -9.35 -16.14
CA ASP A 49 8.40 -10.22 -17.31
C ASP A 49 7.21 -11.18 -17.06
N MET A 50 7.08 -11.68 -15.82
CA MET A 50 5.98 -12.58 -15.45
C MET A 50 4.64 -11.87 -15.38
N ILE A 51 4.59 -10.61 -14.93
CA ILE A 51 3.38 -9.78 -14.98
C ILE A 51 2.99 -9.53 -16.43
N ASN A 52 3.95 -9.15 -17.28
CA ASN A 52 3.69 -8.82 -18.68
C ASN A 52 3.29 -10.06 -19.49
N GLU A 53 3.85 -11.24 -19.18
CA GLU A 53 3.35 -12.50 -19.73
C GLU A 53 1.88 -12.72 -19.37
N ALA A 54 1.49 -12.54 -18.10
CA ALA A 54 0.09 -12.72 -17.68
C ALA A 54 -0.85 -11.68 -18.33
N ARG A 55 -0.37 -10.48 -18.63
CA ARG A 55 -1.15 -9.40 -19.25
C ARG A 55 -1.37 -9.60 -20.75
N THR A 56 -0.38 -10.12 -21.44
CA THR A 56 -0.38 -10.22 -22.91
C THR A 56 -0.77 -11.60 -23.44
N ASN A 57 -0.73 -12.62 -22.59
CA ASN A 57 -1.19 -13.96 -22.92
C ASN A 57 -2.70 -14.11 -22.68
N SER A 58 -3.46 -14.30 -23.74
CA SER A 58 -4.92 -14.41 -23.68
C SER A 58 -5.42 -15.59 -22.83
N GLU A 59 -4.60 -16.62 -22.60
CA GLU A 59 -4.94 -17.74 -21.72
C GLU A 59 -4.86 -17.36 -20.24
N HIS A 60 -4.06 -16.34 -19.89
CA HIS A 60 -3.81 -15.87 -18.54
C HIS A 60 -4.51 -14.55 -18.22
N ALA A 61 -4.80 -13.71 -19.22
CA ALA A 61 -5.38 -12.38 -19.05
C ALA A 61 -6.89 -12.40 -18.76
N TRP A 62 -7.28 -12.97 -17.64
CA TRP A 62 -8.68 -13.04 -17.22
C TRP A 62 -8.80 -13.03 -15.69
N TYR A 63 -9.98 -12.70 -15.17
CA TYR A 63 -10.36 -12.88 -13.76
C TYR A 63 -11.83 -13.23 -13.62
N TRP A 64 -12.22 -13.83 -12.49
CA TRP A 64 -13.61 -14.14 -12.21
C TRP A 64 -14.44 -12.88 -11.97
N ASN A 65 -15.67 -12.88 -12.42
CA ASN A 65 -16.67 -11.92 -12.01
C ASN A 65 -17.23 -12.30 -10.62
N LYS A 66 -17.97 -11.38 -9.99
CA LYS A 66 -18.54 -11.56 -8.64
C LYS A 66 -19.46 -12.77 -8.50
N ASP A 67 -19.90 -13.35 -9.61
CA ASP A 67 -20.76 -14.55 -9.65
C ASP A 67 -19.95 -15.85 -9.54
N ASP A 68 -18.62 -15.79 -9.58
CA ASP A 68 -17.68 -16.91 -9.59
C ASP A 68 -17.95 -17.97 -10.67
N THR A 69 -18.71 -17.61 -11.69
CA THR A 69 -19.12 -18.51 -12.79
C THR A 69 -18.77 -17.97 -14.17
N THR A 70 -18.69 -16.66 -14.31
CA THR A 70 -18.28 -15.98 -15.53
C THR A 70 -16.95 -15.29 -15.37
N LYS A 71 -16.19 -15.13 -16.48
CA LYS A 71 -14.88 -14.49 -16.50
C LYS A 71 -14.93 -13.19 -17.28
N THR A 72 -14.20 -12.19 -16.78
CA THR A 72 -13.79 -11.06 -17.59
C THR A 72 -12.47 -11.41 -18.25
N PHE A 73 -12.42 -11.37 -19.59
CA PHE A 73 -11.19 -11.49 -20.35
C PHE A 73 -10.64 -10.10 -20.62
N CYS A 74 -9.39 -9.89 -20.22
CA CYS A 74 -8.69 -8.62 -20.39
C CYS A 74 -8.03 -8.61 -21.76
N THR A 75 -8.75 -8.11 -22.77
CA THR A 75 -8.21 -7.96 -24.12
C THR A 75 -7.45 -6.65 -24.24
N ASP A 76 -6.44 -6.64 -25.12
CA ASP A 76 -5.68 -5.43 -25.47
C ASP A 76 -4.90 -4.77 -24.32
N LEU A 77 -4.59 -5.52 -23.25
CA LEU A 77 -3.68 -5.04 -22.22
C LEU A 77 -2.29 -4.82 -22.83
N LYS A 78 -1.72 -3.68 -22.51
CA LYS A 78 -0.32 -3.40 -22.81
C LYS A 78 0.57 -3.92 -21.70
N GLU A 79 1.83 -4.20 -22.04
CA GLU A 79 2.86 -4.40 -21.06
C GLU A 79 2.98 -3.19 -20.15
N LEU A 80 3.33 -3.44 -18.88
CA LEU A 80 3.75 -2.41 -17.94
C LEU A 80 5.23 -2.10 -18.17
N GLU A 81 5.58 -0.83 -18.02
CA GLU A 81 6.97 -0.42 -17.94
C GLU A 81 7.49 -0.51 -16.51
N TYR A 82 8.77 -0.83 -16.33
CA TYR A 82 9.40 -0.76 -15.00
C TYR A 82 9.69 0.68 -14.64
N ASP A 83 9.29 1.07 -13.42
CA ASP A 83 9.47 2.43 -12.92
C ASP A 83 10.39 2.43 -11.71
N TYR A 84 11.58 3.01 -11.84
CA TYR A 84 12.59 3.04 -10.78
C TYR A 84 12.25 4.01 -9.63
N ASP A 85 11.33 4.96 -9.81
CA ASP A 85 10.81 5.75 -8.71
C ASP A 85 9.84 4.91 -7.86
N LEU A 86 8.96 4.13 -8.50
CA LEU A 86 8.08 3.19 -7.80
C LEU A 86 8.87 2.05 -7.14
N GLU A 87 10.00 1.61 -7.73
CA GLU A 87 10.90 0.65 -7.08
C GLU A 87 11.36 1.15 -5.71
N ARG A 88 11.77 2.45 -5.60
CA ARG A 88 12.17 3.01 -4.31
C ARG A 88 11.04 2.97 -3.29
N VAL A 89 9.81 3.26 -3.70
CA VAL A 89 8.62 3.15 -2.84
C VAL A 89 8.39 1.69 -2.44
N ALA A 90 8.39 0.77 -3.40
CA ALA A 90 8.19 -0.65 -3.15
C ALA A 90 9.25 -1.24 -2.20
N MET A 91 10.51 -0.84 -2.31
CA MET A 91 11.58 -1.22 -1.39
C MET A 91 11.34 -0.71 0.03
N LYS A 92 10.88 0.53 0.18
CA LYS A 92 10.50 1.10 1.47
C LYS A 92 9.32 0.34 2.07
N ARG A 93 8.28 0.10 1.28
CA ARG A 93 7.10 -0.66 1.70
C ARG A 93 7.45 -2.10 2.10
N ALA A 94 8.36 -2.77 1.37
CA ALA A 94 8.82 -4.11 1.72
C ALA A 94 9.47 -4.15 3.12
N ALA A 95 10.20 -3.10 3.52
CA ALA A 95 10.72 -2.97 4.88
C ALA A 95 9.62 -2.65 5.90
N GLU A 96 8.62 -1.84 5.54
CA GLU A 96 7.47 -1.51 6.40
C GLU A 96 6.62 -2.75 6.71
N ILE A 97 6.27 -3.55 5.68
CA ILE A 97 5.48 -4.78 5.87
C ILE A 97 6.25 -5.88 6.60
N ALA A 98 7.57 -5.81 6.66
CA ALA A 98 8.39 -6.70 7.48
C ALA A 98 8.19 -6.45 9.00
N LEU A 99 7.73 -5.27 9.39
CA LEU A 99 7.37 -4.92 10.77
C LEU A 99 5.86 -5.03 11.02
N SER A 100 5.05 -4.61 10.07
CA SER A 100 3.58 -4.66 10.16
C SER A 100 3.02 -5.06 8.81
N TYR A 101 2.61 -6.32 8.68
CA TYR A 101 2.10 -6.89 7.43
C TYR A 101 0.67 -6.39 7.18
N ASP A 102 0.57 -5.24 6.56
CA ASP A 102 -0.70 -4.59 6.22
C ASP A 102 -0.50 -3.66 5.00
N HIS A 103 -1.58 -3.38 4.28
CA HIS A 103 -1.62 -2.33 3.26
C HIS A 103 -1.54 -0.93 3.88
N GLU A 104 -2.02 -0.76 5.11
CA GLU A 104 -1.83 0.46 5.88
C GLU A 104 -0.38 0.52 6.39
N ARG A 105 0.23 1.69 6.25
CA ARG A 105 1.61 1.92 6.70
C ARG A 105 1.67 2.02 8.22
N PRO A 106 2.80 1.67 8.85
CA PRO A 106 2.97 1.76 10.32
C PRO A 106 2.63 3.14 10.92
N ILE A 107 2.82 4.20 10.13
CA ILE A 107 2.47 5.59 10.53
C ILE A 107 1.07 6.03 10.10
N GLY A 108 0.28 5.12 9.54
CA GLY A 108 -1.01 5.39 8.91
C GLY A 108 -0.90 5.79 7.44
N GLY A 109 -2.02 5.68 6.73
CA GLY A 109 -2.11 5.90 5.30
C GLY A 109 -1.59 4.72 4.47
N TYR A 110 -1.42 4.93 3.17
CA TYR A 110 -1.08 3.90 2.19
C TYR A 110 0.21 4.26 1.43
N ALA A 111 0.74 3.34 0.63
CA ALA A 111 1.95 3.56 -0.16
C ALA A 111 1.90 4.84 -1.01
N TRP A 112 0.79 5.10 -1.68
CA TRP A 112 0.60 6.28 -2.53
C TRP A 112 0.59 7.62 -1.77
N ASP A 113 0.43 7.62 -0.45
CA ASP A 113 0.60 8.83 0.35
C ASP A 113 2.07 9.30 0.39
N THR A 114 3.02 8.37 0.12
CA THR A 114 4.43 8.71 -0.02
C THR A 114 4.76 9.27 -1.40
N TYR A 115 3.95 9.01 -2.42
CA TYR A 115 4.24 9.42 -3.79
C TYR A 115 4.39 10.95 -3.90
N GLY A 116 3.51 11.70 -3.22
CA GLY A 116 3.61 13.16 -3.17
C GLY A 116 4.91 13.65 -2.49
N GLN A 117 5.38 12.95 -1.46
CA GLN A 117 6.64 13.26 -0.76
C GLN A 117 7.87 13.00 -1.65
N GLU A 118 7.78 12.00 -2.52
CA GLU A 118 8.82 11.61 -3.48
C GLU A 118 8.70 12.36 -4.82
N ASN A 119 7.78 13.33 -4.93
CA ASN A 119 7.44 14.04 -6.18
C ASN A 119 6.99 13.12 -7.32
N ILE A 120 6.38 11.98 -6.99
CA ILE A 120 5.83 11.02 -7.95
C ILE A 120 4.43 11.47 -8.34
N ARG A 121 4.25 11.88 -9.60
CA ARG A 121 2.94 12.22 -10.17
C ARG A 121 2.27 10.96 -10.68
N TYR A 122 1.03 10.72 -10.28
CA TYR A 122 0.26 9.54 -10.67
C TYR A 122 -1.23 9.87 -10.82
N GLY A 123 -1.97 9.08 -11.60
CA GLY A 123 -3.43 9.18 -11.74
C GLY A 123 -4.18 8.05 -11.04
N HIS A 124 -3.60 6.87 -11.01
CA HIS A 124 -4.12 5.67 -10.32
C HIS A 124 -2.96 4.97 -9.63
N ALA A 125 -3.23 4.31 -8.51
CA ALA A 125 -2.26 3.50 -7.79
C ALA A 125 -2.89 2.19 -7.29
N GLY A 126 -2.05 1.18 -7.05
CA GLY A 126 -2.43 -0.10 -6.46
C GLY A 126 -1.21 -0.80 -5.88
N GLU A 127 -1.42 -1.61 -4.86
CA GLU A 127 -0.35 -2.33 -4.17
C GLU A 127 -0.71 -3.81 -4.08
N ASN A 128 0.26 -4.69 -4.33
CA ASN A 128 0.24 -6.09 -3.93
C ASN A 128 1.35 -6.33 -2.91
N ILE A 129 1.04 -7.04 -1.83
CA ILE A 129 2.01 -7.42 -0.81
C ILE A 129 2.02 -8.94 -0.61
N ALA A 130 3.19 -9.50 -0.30
CA ALA A 130 3.31 -10.91 0.04
C ALA A 130 4.45 -11.15 1.04
N ALA A 131 4.35 -12.26 1.79
CA ALA A 131 5.38 -12.69 2.72
C ALA A 131 5.57 -14.22 2.65
N ALA A 132 6.78 -14.67 2.99
CA ALA A 132 7.21 -16.06 3.07
C ALA A 132 7.59 -16.74 1.74
N GLN A 133 7.16 -16.27 0.58
CA GLN A 133 7.62 -16.78 -0.71
C GLN A 133 9.11 -16.50 -0.88
N THR A 134 9.90 -17.53 -1.16
CA THR A 134 11.37 -17.43 -1.15
C THR A 134 11.97 -17.06 -2.51
N THR A 135 11.17 -17.06 -3.57
CA THR A 135 11.59 -16.70 -4.94
C THR A 135 10.55 -15.84 -5.66
N ALA A 136 11.03 -15.08 -6.65
CA ALA A 136 10.19 -14.28 -7.54
C ALA A 136 9.08 -15.13 -8.21
N SER A 137 9.43 -16.33 -8.68
CA SER A 137 8.45 -17.23 -9.30
C SER A 137 7.36 -17.68 -8.32
N GLN A 138 7.71 -17.96 -7.07
CA GLN A 138 6.71 -18.35 -6.05
C GLN A 138 5.78 -17.21 -5.70
N VAL A 139 6.31 -15.99 -5.50
CA VAL A 139 5.45 -14.86 -5.17
C VAL A 139 4.53 -14.47 -6.33
N ASN A 140 5.05 -14.45 -7.56
CA ASN A 140 4.22 -14.19 -8.74
C ASN A 140 3.13 -15.25 -8.89
N PHE A 141 3.44 -16.54 -8.66
CA PHE A 141 2.43 -17.62 -8.67
C PHE A 141 1.33 -17.36 -7.64
N CYS A 142 1.68 -16.90 -6.42
CA CYS A 142 0.69 -16.56 -5.40
C CYS A 142 -0.17 -15.37 -5.83
N TRP A 143 0.41 -14.32 -6.40
CA TRP A 143 -0.33 -13.14 -6.85
C TRP A 143 -1.19 -13.38 -8.10
N ARG A 144 -0.85 -14.38 -8.90
CA ARG A 144 -1.70 -14.77 -10.03
C ARG A 144 -3.08 -15.26 -9.62
N GLU A 145 -3.21 -15.88 -8.46
CA GLU A 145 -4.51 -16.29 -7.89
C GLU A 145 -5.39 -17.05 -8.90
N ASP A 146 -4.77 -17.86 -9.76
CA ASP A 146 -5.45 -18.54 -10.89
C ASP A 146 -6.60 -19.44 -10.43
N ASN A 147 -6.50 -20.01 -9.22
CA ASN A 147 -7.48 -20.96 -8.66
C ASN A 147 -8.39 -20.34 -7.60
N GLU A 148 -8.26 -19.03 -7.33
CA GLU A 148 -9.06 -18.35 -6.34
C GLU A 148 -10.38 -17.85 -6.94
N PRO A 149 -11.48 -17.79 -6.16
CA PRO A 149 -12.71 -17.11 -6.57
C PRO A 149 -12.50 -15.60 -6.64
N TYR A 150 -13.47 -14.86 -7.16
CA TYR A 150 -13.40 -13.40 -7.31
C TYR A 150 -12.89 -12.69 -6.03
N GLY A 151 -13.38 -13.10 -4.87
CA GLY A 151 -12.97 -12.51 -3.58
C GLY A 151 -11.47 -12.65 -3.29
N GLY A 152 -10.87 -13.77 -3.73
CA GLY A 152 -9.45 -14.06 -3.57
C GLY A 152 -8.56 -13.53 -4.70
N GLN A 153 -9.11 -12.94 -5.77
CA GLN A 153 -8.35 -12.46 -6.93
C GLN A 153 -8.01 -10.98 -6.88
N GLY A 154 -7.72 -10.44 -5.70
CA GLY A 154 -7.36 -9.03 -5.51
C GLY A 154 -6.05 -8.67 -6.19
N HIS A 155 -5.01 -9.44 -5.96
CA HIS A 155 -3.69 -9.23 -6.55
C HIS A 155 -3.72 -9.41 -8.07
N ARG A 156 -4.40 -10.46 -8.56
CA ARG A 156 -4.59 -10.70 -9.97
C ARG A 156 -5.23 -9.52 -10.69
N ARG A 157 -6.28 -8.93 -10.11
CA ARG A 157 -6.96 -7.77 -10.70
C ARG A 157 -6.08 -6.52 -10.75
N ASN A 158 -5.15 -6.35 -9.83
CA ASN A 158 -4.14 -5.30 -9.92
C ASN A 158 -3.19 -5.58 -11.10
N MET A 159 -2.63 -6.78 -11.18
CA MET A 159 -1.73 -7.17 -12.29
C MET A 159 -2.39 -6.99 -13.66
N LEU A 160 -3.68 -7.30 -13.79
CA LEU A 160 -4.44 -7.23 -15.05
C LEU A 160 -5.22 -5.91 -15.24
N SER A 161 -4.98 -4.90 -14.42
CA SER A 161 -5.67 -3.62 -14.53
C SER A 161 -5.18 -2.82 -15.75
N SER A 162 -6.12 -2.38 -16.59
CA SER A 162 -5.84 -1.44 -17.68
C SER A 162 -5.61 0.00 -17.20
N LYS A 163 -5.80 0.26 -15.91
CA LYS A 163 -5.60 1.59 -15.31
C LYS A 163 -4.14 1.90 -15.01
N PHE A 164 -3.26 0.92 -15.08
CA PHE A 164 -1.84 1.07 -14.78
C PHE A 164 -1.01 0.97 -16.06
N ASN A 165 0.07 1.73 -16.14
CA ASN A 165 1.04 1.69 -17.22
C ASN A 165 2.47 1.39 -16.73
N CYS A 166 2.70 1.35 -15.42
CA CYS A 166 4.01 1.04 -14.86
C CYS A 166 3.89 0.32 -13.52
N VAL A 167 5.00 -0.29 -13.10
CA VAL A 167 5.17 -0.98 -11.82
C VAL A 167 6.60 -0.83 -11.31
N GLY A 168 6.75 -0.70 -10.00
CA GLY A 168 8.00 -0.88 -9.28
C GLY A 168 7.87 -2.02 -8.30
N ILE A 169 8.93 -2.81 -8.10
CA ILE A 169 8.88 -4.03 -7.29
C ILE A 169 9.96 -3.97 -6.23
N GLY A 170 9.59 -4.29 -4.97
CA GLY A 170 10.49 -4.32 -3.83
C GLY A 170 10.56 -5.70 -3.20
N HIS A 171 11.76 -6.09 -2.77
CA HIS A 171 11.99 -7.33 -2.04
C HIS A 171 12.97 -7.09 -0.91
N VAL A 172 12.60 -7.54 0.30
CA VAL A 172 13.51 -7.61 1.45
C VAL A 172 13.45 -8.98 2.12
N TYR A 173 14.58 -9.37 2.70
CA TYR A 173 14.68 -10.47 3.63
C TYR A 173 14.99 -9.93 5.04
N TYR A 174 14.11 -10.26 5.99
CA TYR A 174 14.22 -9.83 7.38
C TYR A 174 13.80 -10.95 8.33
N ASN A 175 14.60 -11.22 9.36
CA ASN A 175 14.33 -12.23 10.39
C ASN A 175 13.91 -13.60 9.85
N GLY A 176 14.54 -14.08 8.76
CA GLY A 176 14.23 -15.38 8.19
C GLY A 176 13.06 -15.42 7.23
N VAL A 177 12.42 -14.28 6.94
CA VAL A 177 11.24 -14.16 6.09
C VAL A 177 11.51 -13.22 4.92
N HIS A 178 11.01 -13.57 3.75
CA HIS A 178 11.00 -12.72 2.56
C HIS A 178 9.70 -11.91 2.50
N TYR A 179 9.79 -10.63 2.14
CA TYR A 179 8.68 -9.72 1.97
C TYR A 179 8.76 -9.06 0.61
N TRP A 180 7.64 -9.05 -0.10
CA TRP A 180 7.55 -8.62 -1.49
C TRP A 180 6.45 -7.59 -1.65
N VAL A 181 6.69 -6.60 -2.51
CA VAL A 181 5.73 -5.54 -2.82
C VAL A 181 5.76 -5.24 -4.31
N GLU A 182 4.59 -5.11 -4.93
CA GLU A 182 4.39 -4.51 -6.25
C GLU A 182 3.63 -3.20 -6.06
N GLU A 183 4.23 -2.09 -6.50
CA GLU A 183 3.60 -0.79 -6.58
C GLU A 183 3.21 -0.50 -8.02
N PHE A 184 1.93 -0.50 -8.31
CA PHE A 184 1.38 -0.19 -9.62
C PHE A 184 0.94 1.27 -9.70
N ALA A 185 1.14 1.91 -10.85
CA ALA A 185 0.59 3.24 -11.07
C ALA A 185 0.24 3.49 -12.55
N TYR A 186 -0.63 4.50 -12.77
CA TYR A 186 -0.64 5.24 -14.02
C TYR A 186 0.19 6.51 -13.84
N ARG A 187 1.28 6.60 -14.58
CA ARG A 187 2.17 7.77 -14.55
C ARG A 187 2.28 8.41 -15.94
N PRO A 188 2.13 9.74 -16.04
CA PRO A 188 2.38 10.45 -17.28
C PRO A 188 3.86 10.49 -17.65
N GLU A 189 4.74 10.34 -16.66
CA GLU A 189 6.19 10.33 -16.80
C GLU A 189 6.74 9.17 -16.00
N ILE A 190 7.24 8.14 -16.67
CA ILE A 190 7.80 6.92 -16.07
C ILE A 190 9.32 7.10 -16.00
N ASN A 191 9.91 6.83 -14.84
CA ASN A 191 11.38 6.82 -14.72
C ASN A 191 11.91 5.44 -15.12
N THR A 192 12.32 5.31 -16.38
CA THR A 192 12.93 4.11 -16.93
C THR A 192 14.46 4.10 -16.85
N THR A 193 15.05 5.11 -16.20
CA THR A 193 16.51 5.19 -16.04
C THR A 193 16.98 4.10 -15.08
N GLU A 194 17.57 3.06 -15.63
CA GLU A 194 18.05 1.94 -14.83
C GLU A 194 19.14 2.37 -13.85
N VAL A 195 18.98 1.92 -12.61
CA VAL A 195 19.98 2.05 -11.55
C VAL A 195 20.50 0.64 -11.17
N PRO A 196 21.72 0.50 -10.65
CA PRO A 196 22.21 -0.78 -10.16
C PRO A 196 21.22 -1.39 -9.15
N ALA A 197 20.92 -2.67 -9.30
CA ALA A 197 20.05 -3.38 -8.38
C ALA A 197 20.70 -3.43 -6.98
N ASN A 198 19.88 -3.19 -5.96
CA ASN A 198 20.35 -3.24 -4.57
C ASN A 198 20.09 -4.63 -3.99
N ASP A 199 21.17 -5.41 -3.83
CA ASP A 199 21.13 -6.74 -3.17
C ASP A 199 21.91 -6.74 -1.85
N SER A 200 22.17 -5.56 -1.29
CA SER A 200 22.97 -5.40 -0.08
C SER A 200 22.13 -5.47 1.20
N THR A 201 22.81 -5.70 2.32
CA THR A 201 22.23 -5.54 3.64
C THR A 201 22.41 -4.09 4.11
N GLN A 202 21.31 -3.45 4.49
CA GLN A 202 21.29 -2.05 4.91
C GLN A 202 20.42 -1.84 6.14
N ALA A 203 20.79 -0.84 6.94
CA ALA A 203 19.90 -0.29 7.96
C ALA A 203 18.89 0.65 7.28
N VAL A 204 17.61 0.43 7.55
CA VAL A 204 16.52 1.28 7.06
C VAL A 204 15.70 1.79 8.23
N SER A 205 15.29 3.05 8.14
CA SER A 205 14.36 3.65 9.09
C SER A 205 12.94 3.41 8.60
N VAL A 206 12.14 2.77 9.43
CA VAL A 206 10.71 2.54 9.21
C VAL A 206 9.93 3.42 10.16
N SER A 207 9.07 4.24 9.63
CA SER A 207 8.27 5.20 10.37
C SER A 207 6.84 5.19 9.87
#